data_a633aeec1aba27815bba90cc9eedb444
#
_entry.id   a633aeec1aba27815bba90cc9eedb444
#
_cell.length_a   1.000
_cell.length_b   1.000
_cell.length_c   1.000
_cell.angle_alpha   90.00
_cell.angle_beta   90.00
_cell.angle_gamma   90.00
#
_symmetry.space_group_name_H-M   'P 1'
#
loop_
_entity.id
_entity.type
_entity.pdbx_description
1 polymer ?
#
loop_
_entity_poly.entity_id
_entity_poly.type
_entity_poly.pdbx_seq_one_letter_code
_entity_poly.pdbx_strand_id
1 'polypeptide(L)'
;MKRLSVAIADDNDQILEILENLINTDKELHLVGKANNGEEMYEIIKEKEPDIVILDIFMPKLDGLEVMERIKEEKELKKNPNFIVLTAVGQERITQAAFSKGASY
;
A
#
# COMPACT_ATOMS: atom_id res chain seq x y z
N MET A 1 -0.43 -18.48 15.75
CA MET A 1 0.31 -17.23 15.53
C MET A 1 -0.49 -16.31 14.62
N LYS A 2 -0.61 -15.06 14.99
CA LYS A 2 -1.41 -14.09 14.21
C LYS A 2 -0.65 -13.68 12.95
N ARG A 3 -1.31 -13.79 11.81
CA ARG A 3 -0.73 -13.35 10.54
C ARG A 3 -0.86 -11.84 10.38
N LEU A 4 0.10 -11.24 9.68
CA LEU A 4 0.02 -9.83 9.33
C LEU A 4 -0.85 -9.66 8.09
N SER A 5 -1.80 -8.75 8.14
CA SER A 5 -2.66 -8.46 7.01
C SER A 5 -1.98 -7.48 6.06
N VAL A 6 -2.07 -7.77 4.77
CA VAL A 6 -1.39 -7.00 3.71
C VAL A 6 -2.39 -6.58 2.65
N ALA A 7 -2.34 -5.33 2.24
CA ALA A 7 -3.05 -4.83 1.07
C ALA A 7 -2.02 -4.35 0.05
N ILE A 8 -2.28 -4.54 -1.22
CA ILE A 8 -1.36 -4.17 -2.29
C ILE A 8 -2.07 -3.32 -3.35
N ALA A 9 -1.36 -2.37 -3.92
CA ALA A 9 -1.88 -1.54 -5.00
C ALA A 9 -0.80 -1.23 -6.03
N ASP A 10 -1.13 -1.46 -7.29
CA ASP A 10 -0.29 -1.16 -8.44
C ASP A 10 -1.19 -1.15 -9.66
N ASP A 11 -0.97 -0.22 -10.58
CA ASP A 11 -1.77 -0.18 -11.82
C ASP A 11 -1.35 -1.23 -12.85
N ASN A 12 -0.26 -1.95 -12.59
CA ASN A 12 0.21 -3.03 -13.43
C ASN A 12 -0.29 -4.37 -12.86
N ASP A 13 -1.20 -5.02 -13.58
CA ASP A 13 -1.80 -6.28 -13.12
C ASP A 13 -0.79 -7.41 -12.95
N GLN A 14 0.29 -7.41 -13.74
CA GLN A 14 1.34 -8.42 -13.61
C GLN A 14 2.09 -8.27 -12.30
N ILE A 15 2.36 -7.03 -11.89
CA ILE A 15 3.00 -6.75 -10.60
C ILE A 15 2.08 -7.19 -9.45
N LEU A 16 0.79 -6.88 -9.55
CA LEU A 16 -0.17 -7.32 -8.54
C LEU A 16 -0.19 -8.85 -8.41
N GLU A 17 -0.17 -9.56 -9.52
CA GLU A 17 -0.16 -11.01 -9.52
C GLU A 17 1.09 -11.57 -8.85
N ILE A 18 2.26 -11.00 -9.17
CA ILE A 18 3.52 -11.41 -8.55
C ILE A 18 3.48 -11.18 -7.03
N LEU A 19 3.03 -10.01 -6.61
CA LEU A 19 2.94 -9.69 -5.18
C LEU A 19 1.94 -10.59 -4.46
N GLU A 20 0.80 -10.84 -5.08
CA GLU A 20 -0.21 -11.73 -4.51
C GLU A 20 0.36 -13.14 -4.31
N ASN A 21 1.06 -13.68 -5.31
CA ASN A 21 1.67 -14.99 -5.21
C ASN A 21 2.71 -15.06 -4.11
N LEU A 22 3.55 -14.02 -3.99
CA LEU A 22 4.56 -13.97 -2.94
C LEU A 22 3.92 -13.94 -1.54
N ILE A 23 2.87 -13.15 -1.38
CA ILE A 23 2.18 -13.05 -0.09
C ILE A 23 1.50 -14.37 0.25
N ASN A 24 0.88 -15.02 -0.75
CA ASN A 24 0.17 -16.28 -0.53
C ASN A 24 1.10 -17.45 -0.18
N THR A 25 2.38 -17.37 -0.53
CA THR A 25 3.35 -18.40 -0.19
C THR A 25 3.95 -18.19 1.21
N ASP A 26 3.74 -17.05 1.81
CA ASP A 26 4.28 -16.74 3.14
C ASP A 26 3.22 -17.00 4.21
N LYS A 27 3.53 -17.91 5.13
CA LYS A 27 2.58 -18.32 6.16
C LYS A 27 2.29 -17.23 7.19
N GLU A 28 3.16 -16.22 7.27
CA GLU A 28 3.00 -15.12 8.22
C GLU A 28 2.19 -13.95 7.66
N LEU A 29 1.90 -13.99 6.35
CA LEU A 29 1.19 -12.92 5.66
C LEU A 29 -0.16 -13.38 5.18
N HIS A 30 -1.10 -12.44 5.14
CA HIS A 30 -2.46 -12.68 4.72
C HIS A 30 -2.93 -11.51 3.84
N LEU A 31 -3.20 -11.77 2.58
CA LEU A 31 -3.67 -10.73 1.67
C LEU A 31 -5.14 -10.40 1.95
N VAL A 32 -5.43 -9.16 2.28
CA VAL A 32 -6.80 -8.72 2.58
C VAL A 32 -7.40 -7.85 1.48
N GLY A 33 -6.60 -7.39 0.52
CA GLY A 33 -7.15 -6.63 -0.59
C GLY A 33 -6.08 -6.27 -1.61
N LYS A 34 -6.52 -6.06 -2.84
CA LYS A 34 -5.66 -5.55 -3.91
C LYS A 34 -6.44 -4.55 -4.75
N ALA A 35 -5.73 -3.54 -5.24
CA ALA A 35 -6.32 -2.47 -6.02
C ALA A 35 -5.40 -2.09 -7.17
N ASN A 36 -5.96 -1.54 -8.24
CA ASN A 36 -5.18 -1.04 -9.37
C ASN A 36 -5.24 0.49 -9.48
N ASN A 37 -5.79 1.14 -8.49
CA ASN A 37 -5.77 2.60 -8.39
C ASN A 37 -5.84 3.02 -6.94
N GLY A 38 -5.53 4.30 -6.70
CA GLY A 38 -5.45 4.82 -5.34
C GLY A 38 -6.78 4.97 -4.63
N GLU A 39 -7.86 5.24 -5.36
CA GLU A 39 -9.17 5.37 -4.74
C GLU A 39 -9.64 4.06 -4.14
N GLU A 40 -9.48 2.97 -4.89
CA GLU A 40 -9.81 1.64 -4.37
C GLU A 40 -8.94 1.28 -3.18
N MET A 41 -7.64 1.60 -3.25
CA MET A 41 -6.74 1.30 -2.13
C MET A 41 -7.12 2.09 -0.89
N TYR A 42 -7.47 3.35 -1.04
CA TYR A 42 -7.91 4.17 0.09
C TYR A 42 -9.10 3.53 0.80
N GLU A 43 -10.09 3.07 0.03
CA GLU A 43 -11.27 2.42 0.59
C GLU A 43 -10.92 1.08 1.26
N ILE A 44 -10.03 0.29 0.67
CA ILE A 44 -9.57 -0.96 1.26
C ILE A 44 -8.89 -0.71 2.60
N ILE A 45 -8.01 0.30 2.68
CA ILE A 45 -7.32 0.63 3.92
C ILE A 45 -8.31 1.03 5.00
N LYS A 46 -9.30 1.83 4.67
CA LYS A 46 -10.32 2.26 5.62
C LYS A 46 -11.16 1.10 6.12
N GLU A 47 -11.53 0.19 5.23
CA GLU A 47 -12.40 -0.93 5.55
C GLU A 47 -11.67 -2.06 6.28
N LYS A 48 -10.49 -2.42 5.79
CA LYS A 48 -9.77 -3.61 6.27
C LYS A 48 -8.71 -3.30 7.33
N GLU A 49 -8.26 -2.07 7.42
CA GLU A 49 -7.19 -1.63 8.33
C GLU A 49 -6.00 -2.59 8.32
N PRO A 50 -5.35 -2.80 7.15
CA PRO A 50 -4.26 -3.76 7.05
C PRO A 50 -3.05 -3.35 7.89
N ASP A 51 -2.24 -4.33 8.28
CA ASP A 51 -1.00 -4.07 8.99
C ASP A 51 0.06 -3.48 8.07
N ILE A 52 0.09 -3.94 6.81
CA ILE A 52 1.09 -3.53 5.81
C ILE A 52 0.36 -3.15 4.53
N VAL A 53 0.79 -2.05 3.91
CA VAL A 53 0.30 -1.62 2.60
C VAL A 53 1.49 -1.52 1.65
N ILE A 54 1.48 -2.29 0.57
CA ILE A 54 2.48 -2.19 -0.49
C ILE A 54 1.84 -1.39 -1.62
N LEU A 55 2.47 -0.30 -1.99
CA LEU A 55 1.81 0.76 -2.74
C LEU A 55 2.72 1.33 -3.82
N ASP A 56 2.26 1.32 -5.07
CA ASP A 56 2.92 2.02 -6.16
C ASP A 56 2.61 3.51 -6.03
N ILE A 57 3.62 4.36 -6.29
CA ILE A 57 3.42 5.80 -6.27
C ILE A 57 2.60 6.25 -7.48
N PHE A 58 2.90 5.71 -8.66
CA PHE A 58 2.28 6.15 -9.90
C PHE A 58 1.05 5.31 -10.25
N MET A 59 -0.11 5.77 -9.82
CA MET A 59 -1.38 5.12 -10.11
C MET A 59 -2.40 6.16 -10.60
N PRO A 60 -3.36 5.74 -11.43
CA PRO A 60 -4.43 6.65 -11.85
C PRO A 60 -5.37 7.00 -10.70
N LYS A 61 -6.13 8.05 -10.88
CA LYS A 61 -7.15 8.61 -9.98
C LYS A 61 -6.53 9.23 -8.73
N LEU A 62 -5.90 8.43 -7.89
CA LEU A 62 -5.28 8.90 -6.66
C LEU A 62 -3.93 8.21 -6.57
N ASP A 63 -2.83 8.95 -6.62
CA ASP A 63 -1.51 8.35 -6.58
C ASP A 63 -1.14 7.87 -5.16
N GLY A 64 -0.02 7.14 -5.07
CA GLY A 64 0.38 6.54 -3.80
C GLY A 64 0.68 7.56 -2.71
N LEU A 65 1.27 8.70 -3.07
CA LEU A 65 1.55 9.75 -2.08
C LEU A 65 0.27 10.34 -1.53
N GLU A 66 -0.73 10.55 -2.39
CA GLU A 66 -2.03 11.06 -1.96
C GLU A 66 -2.77 10.08 -1.07
N VAL A 67 -2.67 8.78 -1.36
CA VAL A 67 -3.25 7.76 -0.51
C VAL A 67 -2.66 7.82 0.89
N MET A 68 -1.31 7.86 0.98
CA MET A 68 -0.65 7.95 2.29
C MET A 68 -1.05 9.19 3.04
N GLU A 69 -1.12 10.33 2.37
CA GLU A 69 -1.49 11.60 2.97
C GLU A 69 -2.91 11.55 3.52
N ARG A 70 -3.86 11.03 2.74
CA ARG A 70 -5.25 10.91 3.19
C ARG A 70 -5.40 9.97 4.37
N ILE A 71 -4.67 8.85 4.36
CA ILE A 71 -4.73 7.89 5.48
C ILE A 71 -4.15 8.52 6.74
N LYS A 72 -3.07 9.28 6.62
CA LYS A 72 -2.47 9.98 7.76
C LYS A 72 -3.44 10.96 8.40
N GLU A 73 -4.31 11.58 7.60
CA GLU A 73 -5.31 12.53 8.09
C GLU A 73 -6.61 11.84 8.55
N GLU A 74 -6.77 10.55 8.30
CA GLU A 74 -7.98 9.82 8.64
C GLU A 74 -8.04 9.54 10.13
N LYS A 75 -9.04 10.11 10.80
CA LYS A 75 -9.17 10.02 12.25
C LYS A 75 -9.95 8.80 12.73
N GLU A 76 -10.66 8.14 11.82
CA GLU A 76 -11.48 6.99 12.17
C GLU A 76 -10.70 5.68 12.25
N LEU A 77 -9.48 5.66 11.73
CA LEU A 77 -8.66 4.45 11.75
C LEU A 77 -8.12 4.18 13.15
N LYS A 78 -8.27 2.95 13.60
CA LYS A 78 -7.77 2.52 14.91
C LYS A 78 -6.27 2.30 14.90
N LYS A 79 -5.68 2.02 13.73
CA LYS A 79 -4.23 1.86 13.58
C LYS A 79 -3.82 2.35 12.20
N ASN A 80 -2.60 2.85 12.11
CA ASN A 80 -2.02 3.26 10.84
C ASN A 80 -1.21 2.11 10.26
N PRO A 81 -1.38 1.79 8.97
CA PRO A 81 -0.58 0.73 8.35
C PRO A 81 0.87 1.16 8.16
N ASN A 82 1.75 0.19 8.04
CA ASN A 82 3.11 0.44 7.59
C ASN A 82 3.12 0.41 6.06
N PHE A 83 3.61 1.47 5.45
CA PHE A 83 3.65 1.60 4.00
C PHE A 83 4.98 1.17 3.44
N ILE A 84 4.95 0.28 2.44
CA ILE A 84 6.11 -0.08 1.64
C ILE A 84 5.83 0.48 0.25
N VAL A 85 6.70 1.36 -0.22
CA VAL A 85 6.49 2.09 -1.47
C VAL A 85 7.31 1.48 -2.60
N LEU A 86 6.63 1.19 -3.71
CA LEU A 86 7.28 0.73 -4.94
C LEU A 86 7.52 1.93 -5.83
N THR A 87 8.75 2.08 -6.31
CA THR A 87 9.11 3.19 -7.17
C THR A 87 10.11 2.73 -8.22
N ALA A 88 10.09 3.36 -9.38
CA ALA A 88 11.04 3.05 -10.44
C ALA A 88 12.44 3.55 -10.06
N VAL A 89 13.45 2.90 -10.61
CA VAL A 89 14.83 3.31 -10.41
C VAL A 89 15.01 4.76 -10.88
N GLY A 90 15.70 5.57 -10.08
CA GLY A 90 15.92 6.99 -10.39
C GLY A 90 14.90 7.93 -9.80
N GLN A 91 13.97 7.43 -9.04
CA GLN A 91 12.89 8.23 -8.43
C GLN A 91 13.19 8.61 -6.97
N GLU A 92 14.43 8.97 -6.69
CA GLU A 92 14.88 9.22 -5.32
C GLU A 92 14.13 10.36 -4.63
N ARG A 93 13.83 11.43 -5.37
CA ARG A 93 13.08 12.55 -4.80
C ARG A 93 11.68 12.13 -4.37
N ILE A 94 11.05 11.26 -5.16
CA ILE A 94 9.72 10.76 -4.85
C ILE A 94 9.80 9.85 -3.63
N THR A 95 10.84 9.03 -3.53
CA THR A 95 11.06 8.17 -2.37
C THR A 95 11.19 8.99 -1.09
N GLN A 96 11.96 10.07 -1.11
CA GLN A 96 12.10 10.96 0.05
C GLN A 96 10.78 11.60 0.43
N ALA A 97 10.00 12.05 -0.54
CA ALA A 97 8.68 12.60 -0.29
C ALA A 97 7.75 11.57 0.34
N ALA A 98 7.82 10.32 -0.10
CA ALA A 98 7.02 9.24 0.46
C ALA A 98 7.36 8.99 1.93
N PHE A 99 8.64 8.97 2.29
CA PHE A 99 9.04 8.83 3.70
C PHE A 99 8.56 10.00 4.55
N SER A 100 8.62 11.21 4.01
CA SER A 100 8.11 12.39 4.71
C SER A 100 6.61 12.28 4.97
N LYS A 101 5.87 11.59 4.11
CA LYS A 101 4.43 11.42 4.23
C LYS A 101 4.03 10.16 5.00
N GLY A 102 4.97 9.38 5.49
CA GLY A 102 4.68 8.27 6.38
C GLY A 102 5.08 6.88 5.91
N ALA A 103 5.78 6.75 4.79
CA ALA A 103 6.25 5.45 4.34
C ALA A 103 7.38 4.92 5.23
N SER A 104 7.38 3.62 5.49
CA SER A 104 8.43 2.97 6.27
C SER A 104 9.62 2.55 5.38
N TYR A 105 9.36 2.30 4.11
CA TYR A 105 10.37 1.87 3.13
C TYR A 105 10.05 2.46 1.77
#